data_c58f13784413a7fd0314d87e163cc858
#
_entry.id   c58f13784413a7fd0314d87e163cc858
#
_cell.length_a   1.000
_cell.length_b   1.000
_cell.length_c   1.000
_cell.angle_alpha   90.00
_cell.angle_beta   90.00
_cell.angle_gamma   90.00
#
_symmetry.space_group_name_H-M   'P 1'
#
loop_
_entity.id
_entity.type
_entity.pdbx_description
1 polymer ?
#
loop_
_entity_poly.entity_id
_entity_poly.type
_entity_poly.pdbx_seq_one_letter_code
_entity_poly.pdbx_strand_id
1 'polypeptide(L)'
;RRNVRAFMGGGPGSGIHTSSDGGATWTRLSEGLPSGNLGKIGLAVTPADPTLVYATIEAPEDDPADPKNKGFYRSTDRGRTWERRNSYMSGGTGPHYYQELFASPVDADKVYQVDVFLHVTSDGGKTFNPAETGKNKHSDNHTVWIDPTEPDHLLVGCDAGLYETFDDCVSFR
;
A
#
# COMPACT_ATOMS: atom_id res chain seq x y z
N ARG A 1 6.58 -7.59 -30.22
CA ARG A 1 7.76 -7.70 -29.32
C ARG A 1 7.46 -6.88 -28.09
N ARG A 2 7.22 -7.52 -26.95
CA ARG A 2 7.15 -6.84 -25.65
C ARG A 2 8.55 -6.34 -25.34
N ASN A 3 8.71 -5.03 -25.24
CA ASN A 3 9.96 -4.42 -24.84
C ASN A 3 10.16 -4.71 -23.34
N VAL A 4 11.36 -5.07 -22.93
CA VAL A 4 11.71 -5.37 -21.52
C VAL A 4 11.50 -4.15 -20.58
N ARG A 5 11.27 -2.97 -21.14
CA ARG A 5 10.83 -1.76 -20.44
C ARG A 5 9.34 -1.76 -20.02
N ALA A 6 8.59 -2.80 -20.35
CA ALA A 6 7.18 -2.93 -19.96
C ALA A 6 6.96 -3.29 -18.48
N PHE A 7 8.02 -3.37 -17.68
CA PHE A 7 7.91 -3.49 -16.21
C PHE A 7 7.60 -2.16 -15.51
N MET A 8 7.65 -1.05 -16.19
CA MET A 8 7.09 0.21 -15.68
C MET A 8 5.59 0.22 -16.00
N GLY A 9 4.81 -0.20 -15.04
CA GLY A 9 3.34 -0.20 -15.14
C GLY A 9 2.71 1.19 -15.08
N GLY A 10 3.42 2.23 -15.55
CA GLY A 10 3.02 3.61 -15.38
C GLY A 10 2.87 4.39 -16.68
N GLY A 11 2.30 5.58 -16.57
CA GLY A 11 2.12 6.49 -17.69
C GLY A 11 1.42 7.79 -17.30
N PRO A 12 1.23 8.72 -18.26
CA PRO A 12 0.67 10.04 -17.97
C PRO A 12 -0.79 10.01 -17.46
N GLY A 13 -1.49 8.90 -17.68
CA GLY A 13 -2.85 8.69 -17.16
C GLY A 13 -2.90 8.10 -15.75
N SER A 14 -1.78 7.64 -15.21
CA SER A 14 -1.73 7.08 -13.85
C SER A 14 -1.86 8.18 -12.80
N GLY A 15 -2.64 7.92 -11.75
CA GLY A 15 -2.87 8.88 -10.68
C GLY A 15 -4.04 8.48 -9.78
N ILE A 16 -4.18 9.17 -8.67
CA ILE A 16 -5.33 9.04 -7.79
C ILE A 16 -6.45 9.95 -8.29
N HIS A 17 -7.64 9.41 -8.42
CA HIS A 17 -8.83 10.15 -8.85
C HIS A 17 -9.94 10.00 -7.82
N THR A 18 -10.75 11.05 -7.68
CA THR A 18 -11.92 11.07 -6.81
C THR A 18 -13.17 11.38 -7.60
N SER A 19 -14.30 10.83 -7.16
CA SER A 19 -15.63 11.14 -7.64
C SER A 19 -16.54 11.50 -6.46
N SER A 20 -17.42 12.44 -6.65
CA SER A 20 -18.47 12.83 -5.70
C SER A 20 -19.89 12.58 -6.21
N ASP A 21 -20.02 11.98 -7.40
CA ASP A 21 -21.29 11.76 -8.12
C ASP A 21 -21.50 10.28 -8.51
N GLY A 22 -20.96 9.36 -7.69
CA GLY A 22 -21.12 7.93 -7.92
C GLY A 22 -20.31 7.39 -9.09
N GLY A 23 -19.24 8.09 -9.50
CA GLY A 23 -18.37 7.68 -10.60
C GLY A 23 -18.77 8.22 -11.97
N ALA A 24 -19.75 9.12 -12.04
CA ALA A 24 -20.13 9.75 -13.29
C ALA A 24 -19.04 10.71 -13.81
N THR A 25 -18.38 11.42 -12.90
CA THR A 25 -17.20 12.23 -13.21
C THR A 25 -16.05 11.93 -12.24
N TRP A 26 -14.82 12.14 -12.71
CA TRP A 26 -13.61 11.88 -11.96
C TRP A 26 -12.66 13.07 -12.01
N THR A 27 -12.13 13.47 -10.86
CA THR A 27 -11.13 14.54 -10.75
C THR A 27 -9.82 13.94 -10.27
N ARG A 28 -8.73 14.23 -10.98
CA ARG A 28 -7.38 13.82 -10.58
C ARG A 28 -6.94 14.65 -9.38
N LEU A 29 -6.41 13.97 -8.38
CA LEU A 29 -5.81 14.59 -7.19
C LEU A 29 -4.33 14.88 -7.45
N SER A 30 -3.83 15.99 -6.92
CA SER A 30 -2.44 16.41 -7.11
C SER A 30 -1.80 17.05 -5.86
N GLU A 31 -2.62 17.49 -4.92
CA GLU A 31 -2.12 18.23 -3.75
C GLU A 31 -1.30 17.33 -2.83
N GLY A 32 0.01 17.58 -2.75
CA GLY A 32 0.95 16.77 -1.97
C GLY A 32 1.35 15.44 -2.61
N LEU A 33 0.83 15.10 -3.79
CA LEU A 33 1.17 13.88 -4.54
C LEU A 33 2.34 14.13 -5.51
N PRO A 34 3.08 13.07 -5.88
CA PRO A 34 4.10 13.17 -6.92
C PRO A 34 3.47 13.44 -8.28
N SER A 35 4.25 14.05 -9.15
CA SER A 35 3.87 14.38 -10.53
C SER A 35 4.53 13.43 -11.55
N GLY A 36 4.18 13.59 -12.83
CA GLY A 36 4.78 12.85 -13.93
C GLY A 36 4.14 11.50 -14.21
N ASN A 37 4.92 10.57 -14.72
CA ASN A 37 4.48 9.22 -15.09
C ASN A 37 4.54 8.31 -13.87
N LEU A 38 3.45 8.24 -13.12
CA LEU A 38 3.36 7.36 -11.97
C LEU A 38 3.16 5.91 -12.40
N GLY A 39 3.71 4.99 -11.62
CA GLY A 39 3.51 3.55 -11.75
C GLY A 39 2.28 3.05 -11.02
N LYS A 40 2.39 1.87 -10.42
CA LYS A 40 1.31 1.28 -9.62
C LYS A 40 1.05 2.13 -8.38
N ILE A 41 -0.22 2.20 -8.00
CA ILE A 41 -0.69 2.87 -6.79
C ILE A 41 -1.55 1.89 -6.01
N GLY A 42 -1.14 1.56 -4.80
CA GLY A 42 -1.97 0.86 -3.82
C GLY A 42 -2.70 1.87 -2.95
N LEU A 43 -3.95 1.59 -2.59
CA LEU A 43 -4.78 2.45 -1.72
C LEU A 43 -5.36 1.63 -0.58
N ALA A 44 -5.45 2.23 0.60
CA ALA A 44 -6.21 1.67 1.72
C ALA A 44 -6.97 2.76 2.47
N VAL A 45 -8.12 2.37 3.00
CA VAL A 45 -8.95 3.14 3.93
C VAL A 45 -9.24 2.29 5.16
N THR A 46 -9.58 2.93 6.27
CA THR A 46 -9.93 2.22 7.50
C THR A 46 -11.22 2.76 8.12
N PRO A 47 -12.10 1.89 8.64
CA PRO A 47 -13.26 2.33 9.41
C PRO A 47 -12.88 2.94 10.76
N ALA A 48 -11.66 2.70 11.29
CA ALA A 48 -11.16 3.30 12.52
C ALA A 48 -11.10 4.84 12.43
N ASP A 49 -10.80 5.38 11.26
CA ASP A 49 -10.90 6.80 10.93
C ASP A 49 -11.24 6.98 9.44
N PRO A 50 -12.50 7.28 9.09
CA PRO A 50 -12.93 7.42 7.71
C PRO A 50 -12.42 8.68 7.00
N THR A 51 -11.64 9.53 7.67
CA THR A 51 -10.94 10.65 7.05
C THR A 51 -9.57 10.26 6.50
N LEU A 52 -9.02 9.12 6.97
CA LEU A 52 -7.70 8.64 6.55
C LEU A 52 -7.78 7.88 5.24
N VAL A 53 -6.83 8.17 4.38
CA VAL A 53 -6.52 7.38 3.19
C VAL A 53 -5.01 7.18 3.12
N TYR A 54 -4.59 5.96 2.89
CA TYR A 54 -3.20 5.61 2.66
C TYR A 54 -2.96 5.28 1.20
N ALA A 55 -1.77 5.62 0.72
CA ALA A 55 -1.34 5.25 -0.62
C ALA A 55 0.12 4.83 -0.62
N THR A 56 0.44 3.78 -1.37
CA THR A 56 1.81 3.53 -1.83
C THR A 56 1.88 3.89 -3.31
N ILE A 57 2.87 4.67 -3.70
CA ILE A 57 2.95 5.25 -5.05
C ILE A 57 4.32 4.95 -5.64
N GLU A 58 4.33 4.21 -6.75
CA GLU A 58 5.52 4.08 -7.59
C GLU A 58 5.66 5.33 -8.46
N ALA A 59 6.85 5.90 -8.44
CA ALA A 59 7.22 7.01 -9.31
C ALA A 59 8.61 6.75 -9.91
N PRO A 60 8.91 7.30 -11.10
CA PRO A 60 10.23 7.17 -11.70
C PRO A 60 11.31 7.68 -10.74
N GLU A 61 12.39 6.91 -10.62
CA GLU A 61 13.53 7.29 -9.76
C GLU A 61 14.31 8.51 -10.27
N ASP A 62 14.06 8.90 -11.53
CA ASP A 62 14.90 9.81 -12.30
C ASP A 62 14.38 11.25 -12.39
N ASP A 63 13.43 11.64 -11.55
CA ASP A 63 13.08 13.05 -11.43
C ASP A 63 13.77 13.68 -10.20
N PRO A 64 15.01 14.20 -10.36
CA PRO A 64 15.71 14.84 -9.26
C PRO A 64 15.02 16.15 -8.80
N ALA A 65 14.04 16.63 -9.55
CA ALA A 65 13.29 17.84 -9.22
C ALA A 65 12.12 17.57 -8.26
N ASP A 66 11.70 16.29 -8.10
CA ASP A 66 10.61 15.95 -7.18
C ASP A 66 11.07 14.98 -6.07
N PRO A 67 11.48 15.51 -4.90
CA PRO A 67 11.85 14.69 -3.75
C PRO A 67 10.67 13.89 -3.19
N LYS A 68 9.46 14.06 -3.72
CA LYS A 68 8.24 13.36 -3.30
C LYS A 68 7.94 12.12 -4.14
N ASN A 69 8.88 11.67 -4.96
CA ASN A 69 8.67 10.66 -5.98
C ASN A 69 7.93 9.41 -5.51
N LYS A 70 8.62 8.39 -5.13
CA LYS A 70 8.04 7.13 -4.68
C LYS A 70 7.91 7.09 -3.16
N GLY A 71 6.99 6.30 -2.66
CA GLY A 71 6.87 6.05 -1.24
C GLY A 71 5.46 5.87 -0.73
N PHE A 72 5.37 5.92 0.58
CA PHE A 72 4.13 5.78 1.31
C PHE A 72 3.57 7.16 1.68
N TYR A 73 2.31 7.37 1.38
CA TYR A 73 1.58 8.62 1.54
C TYR A 73 0.39 8.44 2.47
N ARG A 74 0.04 9.51 3.18
CA ARG A 74 -1.13 9.59 4.03
C ARG A 74 -1.92 10.86 3.73
N SER A 75 -3.22 10.74 3.66
CA SER A 75 -4.18 11.84 3.70
C SER A 75 -4.98 11.75 5.00
N THR A 76 -5.30 12.89 5.59
CA THR A 76 -6.16 13.01 6.79
C THR A 76 -7.47 13.75 6.49
N ASP A 77 -7.77 13.97 5.22
CA ASP A 77 -8.91 14.78 4.76
C ASP A 77 -9.66 14.12 3.59
N ARG A 78 -9.72 12.78 3.60
CA ARG A 78 -10.40 11.95 2.58
C ARG A 78 -9.75 12.06 1.21
N GLY A 79 -8.43 12.16 1.17
CA GLY A 79 -7.67 12.19 -0.07
C GLY A 79 -7.55 13.56 -0.74
N ARG A 80 -7.98 14.66 -0.11
CA ARG A 80 -7.89 15.99 -0.70
C ARG A 80 -6.44 16.49 -0.74
N THR A 81 -5.72 16.28 0.37
CA THR A 81 -4.30 16.61 0.49
C THR A 81 -3.51 15.41 0.99
N TRP A 82 -2.24 15.34 0.60
CA TRP A 82 -1.41 14.17 0.89
C TRP A 82 -0.04 14.60 1.43
N GLU A 83 0.45 13.80 2.37
CA GLU A 83 1.78 13.92 2.94
C GLU A 83 2.56 12.63 2.69
N ARG A 84 3.78 12.74 2.15
CA ARG A 84 4.69 11.60 2.07
C ARG A 84 5.22 11.30 3.46
N ARG A 85 4.93 10.10 3.95
CA ARG A 85 5.34 9.65 5.29
C ARG A 85 6.71 8.96 5.27
N ASN A 86 6.98 8.19 4.20
CA ASN A 86 8.18 7.38 4.09
C ASN A 86 8.54 7.16 2.61
N SER A 87 9.82 6.94 2.33
CA SER A 87 10.29 6.51 1.01
C SER A 87 10.15 5.00 0.79
N TYR A 88 9.70 4.27 1.81
CA TYR A 88 9.55 2.84 1.74
C TYR A 88 8.57 2.44 0.65
N MET A 89 9.02 1.55 -0.19
CA MET A 89 8.23 0.83 -1.17
C MET A 89 8.57 -0.63 -0.98
N SER A 90 7.56 -1.46 -0.78
CA SER A 90 7.80 -2.88 -0.77
C SER A 90 8.28 -3.36 -2.14
N GLY A 91 9.09 -4.37 -2.13
CA GLY A 91 9.36 -5.18 -3.27
C GLY A 91 10.43 -4.74 -4.23
N GLY A 92 11.50 -5.48 -4.16
CA GLY A 92 12.49 -5.51 -5.23
C GLY A 92 12.05 -6.25 -6.49
N THR A 93 10.86 -6.85 -6.52
CA THR A 93 10.44 -7.78 -7.56
C THR A 93 9.50 -7.19 -8.62
N GLY A 94 9.01 -6.01 -8.38
CA GLY A 94 8.19 -5.30 -9.35
C GLY A 94 6.78 -4.97 -8.84
N PRO A 95 6.42 -3.70 -8.91
CA PRO A 95 5.17 -3.17 -8.36
C PRO A 95 3.91 -3.70 -9.05
N HIS A 96 4.03 -4.35 -10.19
CA HIS A 96 2.91 -4.90 -10.94
C HIS A 96 2.24 -6.12 -10.28
N TYR A 97 2.91 -6.78 -9.31
CA TYR A 97 2.35 -7.90 -8.54
C TYR A 97 1.97 -7.51 -7.12
N TYR A 98 2.71 -6.60 -6.52
CA TYR A 98 2.66 -6.28 -5.10
C TYR A 98 2.21 -4.84 -4.87
N GLN A 99 2.34 -4.33 -3.65
CA GLN A 99 1.98 -2.99 -3.19
C GLN A 99 0.50 -2.80 -2.88
N GLU A 100 -0.22 -3.86 -2.56
CA GLU A 100 -1.52 -3.74 -1.91
C GLU A 100 -1.32 -3.37 -0.44
N LEU A 101 -2.25 -2.53 0.05
CA LEU A 101 -2.28 -2.05 1.43
C LEU A 101 -3.53 -2.57 2.13
N PHE A 102 -3.38 -2.97 3.38
CA PHE A 102 -4.47 -3.44 4.23
C PHE A 102 -4.40 -2.70 5.56
N ALA A 103 -5.29 -1.71 5.75
CA ALA A 103 -5.35 -0.94 6.98
C ALA A 103 -6.15 -1.69 8.06
N SER A 104 -5.67 -1.64 9.30
CA SER A 104 -6.38 -2.23 10.43
C SER A 104 -7.77 -1.59 10.59
N PRO A 105 -8.81 -2.40 10.83
CA PRO A 105 -10.16 -1.87 11.02
C PRO A 105 -10.37 -1.14 12.35
N VAL A 106 -9.45 -1.29 13.31
CA VAL A 106 -9.56 -0.75 14.68
C VAL A 106 -8.43 0.17 15.09
N ASP A 107 -7.30 0.12 14.39
CA ASP A 107 -6.15 1.01 14.62
C ASP A 107 -5.85 1.81 13.37
N ALA A 108 -6.16 3.09 13.42
CA ALA A 108 -6.06 3.98 12.27
C ALA A 108 -4.61 4.16 11.77
N ASP A 109 -3.61 3.97 12.62
CA ASP A 109 -2.20 4.12 12.28
C ASP A 109 -1.50 2.81 11.86
N LYS A 110 -2.23 1.66 11.94
CA LYS A 110 -1.69 0.35 11.58
C LYS A 110 -2.08 -0.05 10.15
N VAL A 111 -1.07 -0.28 9.31
CA VAL A 111 -1.26 -0.69 7.90
C VAL A 111 -0.24 -1.76 7.53
N TYR A 112 -0.73 -2.85 6.95
CA TYR A 112 0.10 -3.89 6.34
C TYR A 112 0.32 -3.58 4.86
N GLN A 113 1.54 -3.80 4.40
CA GLN A 113 1.90 -3.74 3.00
C GLN A 113 2.37 -5.12 2.55
N VAL A 114 1.67 -5.69 1.58
CA VAL A 114 2.01 -6.98 1.02
C VAL A 114 3.07 -6.85 -0.06
N ASP A 115 3.95 -7.82 -0.06
CA ASP A 115 5.04 -8.03 -1.00
C ASP A 115 5.52 -9.48 -0.88
N VAL A 116 6.71 -9.77 -1.39
CA VAL A 116 7.43 -11.03 -1.09
C VAL A 116 7.38 -11.30 0.41
N PHE A 117 7.72 -10.30 1.23
CA PHE A 117 7.52 -10.34 2.68
C PHE A 117 6.47 -9.33 3.13
N LEU A 118 5.71 -9.70 4.15
CA LEU A 118 4.74 -8.83 4.77
C LEU A 118 5.44 -7.80 5.67
N HIS A 119 5.11 -6.53 5.48
CA HIS A 119 5.59 -5.44 6.32
C HIS A 119 4.43 -4.72 6.97
N VAL A 120 4.68 -4.09 8.10
CA VAL A 120 3.68 -3.36 8.87
C VAL A 120 4.23 -2.01 9.35
N THR A 121 3.39 -1.00 9.32
CA THR A 121 3.54 0.24 10.07
C THR A 121 2.50 0.28 11.18
N SER A 122 2.86 0.85 12.33
CA SER A 122 1.96 1.13 13.45
C SER A 122 2.05 2.61 13.89
N ASP A 123 2.57 3.46 13.03
CA ASP A 123 2.79 4.89 13.28
C ASP A 123 2.31 5.77 12.12
N GLY A 124 1.35 5.25 11.35
CA GLY A 124 0.77 5.96 10.21
C GLY A 124 1.73 6.13 9.05
N GLY A 125 2.64 5.16 8.85
CA GLY A 125 3.56 5.10 7.73
C GLY A 125 4.88 5.82 7.93
N LYS A 126 5.26 6.23 9.14
CA LYS A 126 6.57 6.84 9.39
C LYS A 126 7.69 5.80 9.36
N THR A 127 7.42 4.62 9.93
CA THR A 127 8.35 3.48 9.91
C THR A 127 7.65 2.22 9.43
N PHE A 128 8.41 1.31 8.82
CA PHE A 128 7.96 -0.01 8.41
C PHE A 128 8.88 -1.07 8.98
N ASN A 129 8.29 -2.12 9.52
CA ASN A 129 8.98 -3.28 10.07
C ASN A 129 8.49 -4.56 9.38
N PRO A 130 9.33 -5.59 9.27
CA PRO A 130 8.85 -6.91 8.88
C PRO A 130 7.75 -7.37 9.85
N ALA A 131 6.61 -7.79 9.33
CA ALA A 131 5.53 -8.39 10.13
C ALA A 131 5.73 -9.91 10.28
N GLU A 132 6.60 -10.51 9.49
CA GLU A 132 6.88 -11.95 9.49
C GLU A 132 8.37 -12.23 9.47
N THR A 133 8.78 -13.40 9.96
CA THR A 133 10.18 -13.81 10.00
C THR A 133 10.65 -14.53 8.73
N GLY A 134 9.75 -14.84 7.80
CA GLY A 134 10.01 -15.62 6.59
C GLY A 134 10.32 -17.10 6.83
N LYS A 135 10.10 -17.61 8.05
CA LYS A 135 10.40 -19.01 8.42
C LYS A 135 9.16 -19.84 8.76
N ASN A 136 8.05 -19.20 9.03
CA ASN A 136 6.84 -19.81 9.58
C ASN A 136 5.67 -19.85 8.59
N LYS A 137 5.85 -19.30 7.38
CA LYS A 137 4.93 -19.44 6.24
C LYS A 137 5.69 -19.21 4.92
N HIS A 138 5.03 -19.50 3.81
CA HIS A 138 5.55 -19.15 2.49
C HIS A 138 5.55 -17.62 2.27
N SER A 139 6.52 -17.12 1.53
CA SER A 139 6.59 -15.74 1.04
C SER A 139 5.56 -15.46 -0.08
N ASP A 140 5.73 -14.36 -0.78
CA ASP A 140 4.90 -13.95 -1.93
C ASP A 140 3.44 -13.72 -1.54
N ASN A 141 3.26 -12.69 -0.70
CA ASN A 141 1.97 -12.31 -0.13
C ASN A 141 1.17 -11.49 -1.12
N HIS A 142 -0.15 -11.77 -1.22
CA HIS A 142 -1.06 -11.08 -2.13
C HIS A 142 -2.25 -10.44 -1.44
N THR A 143 -2.64 -10.92 -0.27
CA THR A 143 -3.81 -10.40 0.43
C THR A 143 -3.71 -10.61 1.93
N VAL A 144 -4.33 -9.71 2.68
CA VAL A 144 -4.53 -9.83 4.12
C VAL A 144 -5.99 -9.51 4.44
N TRP A 145 -6.63 -10.35 5.24
CA TRP A 145 -7.87 -10.02 5.91
C TRP A 145 -7.59 -9.90 7.40
N ILE A 146 -8.14 -8.89 8.04
CA ILE A 146 -7.96 -8.59 9.47
C ILE A 146 -9.33 -8.67 10.13
N ASP A 147 -9.45 -9.46 11.20
CA ASP A 147 -10.69 -9.57 11.94
C ASP A 147 -11.02 -8.23 12.63
N PRO A 148 -12.20 -7.65 12.36
CA PRO A 148 -12.56 -6.36 12.95
C PRO A 148 -12.89 -6.44 14.46
N THR A 149 -13.03 -7.64 15.01
CA THR A 149 -13.31 -7.88 16.44
C THR A 149 -12.09 -8.38 17.21
N GLU A 150 -11.18 -9.07 16.52
CA GLU A 150 -9.94 -9.61 17.05
C GLU A 150 -8.77 -9.22 16.12
N PRO A 151 -8.23 -7.99 16.22
CA PRO A 151 -7.30 -7.43 15.23
C PRO A 151 -5.94 -8.13 15.15
N ASP A 152 -5.61 -9.00 16.09
CA ASP A 152 -4.44 -9.87 16.03
C ASP A 152 -4.71 -11.18 15.28
N HIS A 153 -5.99 -11.44 14.92
CA HIS A 153 -6.41 -12.53 14.05
C HIS A 153 -6.40 -12.06 12.59
N LEU A 154 -5.53 -12.65 11.79
CA LEU A 154 -5.40 -12.35 10.37
C LEU A 154 -5.42 -13.62 9.52
N LEU A 155 -5.91 -13.48 8.30
CA LEU A 155 -5.72 -14.43 7.21
C LEU A 155 -4.80 -13.81 6.17
N VAL A 156 -3.75 -14.52 5.80
CA VAL A 156 -2.75 -14.04 4.82
C VAL A 156 -2.71 -15.02 3.65
N GLY A 157 -3.08 -14.54 2.47
CA GLY A 157 -2.99 -15.31 1.24
C GLY A 157 -1.66 -15.07 0.52
N CYS A 158 -1.01 -16.14 0.11
CA CYS A 158 0.24 -16.13 -0.65
C CYS A 158 0.22 -17.20 -1.76
N ASP A 159 1.29 -17.31 -2.54
CA ASP A 159 1.41 -18.26 -3.64
C ASP A 159 1.19 -19.73 -3.21
N ALA A 160 1.58 -20.08 -1.99
CA ALA A 160 1.45 -21.45 -1.49
C ALA A 160 0.12 -21.74 -0.78
N GLY A 161 -0.74 -20.75 -0.61
CA GLY A 161 -2.05 -20.93 0.00
C GLY A 161 -2.44 -19.87 1.02
N LEU A 162 -3.30 -20.25 1.95
CA LEU A 162 -3.82 -19.39 3.00
C LEU A 162 -3.20 -19.78 4.34
N TYR A 163 -2.71 -18.78 5.06
CA TYR A 163 -2.16 -18.90 6.41
C TYR A 163 -2.98 -18.09 7.39
N GLU A 164 -3.08 -18.58 8.61
CA GLU A 164 -3.82 -17.95 9.70
C GLU A 164 -2.90 -17.65 10.87
N THR A 165 -3.09 -16.49 11.50
CA THR A 165 -2.38 -16.06 12.70
C THR A 165 -3.38 -15.51 13.72
N PHE A 166 -3.12 -15.68 15.02
CA PHE A 166 -3.90 -15.12 16.13
C PHE A 166 -3.05 -14.25 17.06
N ASP A 167 -1.84 -13.92 16.63
CA ASP A 167 -0.84 -13.19 17.41
C ASP A 167 -0.11 -12.15 16.55
N ASP A 168 -0.86 -11.52 15.62
CA ASP A 168 -0.36 -10.42 14.78
C ASP A 168 0.90 -10.82 14.00
N CYS A 169 0.84 -11.94 13.29
CA CYS A 169 1.90 -12.46 12.43
C CYS A 169 3.15 -13.01 13.17
N VAL A 170 3.14 -13.17 14.48
CA VAL A 170 4.26 -13.80 15.22
C VAL A 170 4.36 -15.28 14.88
N SER A 171 3.22 -15.98 14.79
CA SER A 171 3.15 -17.37 14.35
C SER A 171 2.03 -17.59 13.34
N PHE A 172 2.18 -18.60 12.48
CA PHE A 172 1.21 -18.98 11.45
C PHE A 172 0.90 -20.47 11.48
N ARG A 173 -0.29 -20.82 11.06
CA ARG A 173 -0.74 -22.18 10.83
C ARG A 173 -1.50 -22.32 9.51
#